data_1b80db238f78b027bad4fcc09dcd630d
#
_entry.id   1b80db238f78b027bad4fcc09dcd630d
#
_cell.length_a   1.000
_cell.length_b   1.000
_cell.length_c   1.000
_cell.angle_alpha   90.00
_cell.angle_beta   90.00
_cell.angle_gamma   90.00
#
_symmetry.space_group_name_H-M   'P 1'
#
loop_
_entity.id
_entity.type
_entity.pdbx_description
1 polymer ?
#
loop_
_entity_poly.entity_id
_entity_poly.type
_entity_poly.pdbx_seq_one_letter_code
_entity_poly.pdbx_strand_id
1 'polypeptide(L)'
;MKGYTIVGGGGVELNVVETGNPAGRPILFIHGFTQSILAWGKQIESDLANDFRLVAFDLRGHGRSDKPREQEAYTETKPWADDVNAIIGGLGLERPILVGWSYGPLVILDYIRYYGEANIAGAHFVGASQSSAARRRPAI
;
A
#
# COMPACT_ATOMS: atom_id res chain seq x y z
N MET A 1 -5.86 17.33 3.55
CA MET A 1 -5.27 15.97 3.58
C MET A 1 -4.92 15.61 5.02
N LYS A 2 -5.31 14.42 5.44
CA LYS A 2 -5.03 13.95 6.80
C LYS A 2 -3.84 13.00 6.78
N GLY A 3 -3.01 13.06 7.81
CA GLY A 3 -1.88 12.17 7.98
C GLY A 3 -2.08 11.26 9.18
N TYR A 4 -1.59 10.02 9.06
CA TYR A 4 -1.69 9.02 10.12
C TYR A 4 -0.37 8.26 10.22
N THR A 5 -0.12 7.72 11.40
CA THR A 5 0.90 6.72 11.62
C THR A 5 0.20 5.42 11.99
N ILE A 6 0.36 4.40 11.16
CA ILE A 6 -0.25 3.09 11.37
C ILE A 6 0.85 2.08 11.63
N VAL A 7 0.70 1.29 12.68
CA VAL A 7 1.68 0.26 13.02
C VAL A 7 1.40 -0.99 12.19
N GLY A 8 2.34 -1.31 11.32
CA GLY A 8 2.28 -2.47 10.43
C GLY A 8 2.94 -3.71 11.00
N GLY A 9 3.35 -4.59 10.11
CA GLY A 9 3.97 -5.87 10.49
C GLY A 9 5.25 -5.67 11.30
N GLY A 10 5.37 -6.43 12.38
CA GLY A 10 6.57 -6.38 13.24
C GLY A 10 6.79 -5.05 13.95
N GLY A 11 5.76 -4.23 14.11
CA GLY A 11 5.86 -2.95 14.80
C GLY A 11 6.40 -1.80 13.95
N VAL A 12 6.51 -1.98 12.65
CA VAL A 12 7.00 -0.94 11.72
C VAL A 12 5.95 0.15 11.58
N GLU A 13 6.30 1.39 11.87
CA GLU A 13 5.39 2.51 11.75
C GLU A 13 5.34 3.00 10.30
N LEU A 14 4.12 3.08 9.76
CA LEU A 14 3.88 3.46 8.38
C LEU A 14 3.28 4.86 8.32
N ASN A 15 3.82 5.68 7.42
CA ASN A 15 3.29 7.01 7.14
C ASN A 15 2.17 6.89 6.11
N VAL A 16 0.97 7.32 6.50
CA VAL A 16 -0.24 7.18 5.68
C VAL A 16 -0.91 8.54 5.52
N VAL A 17 -1.40 8.82 4.34
CA VAL A 17 -2.18 10.04 4.07
C VAL A 17 -3.53 9.68 3.48
N GLU A 18 -4.51 10.51 3.77
CA GLU A 18 -5.87 10.33 3.29
C GLU A 18 -6.45 11.65 2.80
N THR A 19 -7.19 11.59 1.69
CA THR A 19 -7.94 12.73 1.18
C THR A 19 -9.22 12.22 0.51
N GLY A 20 -10.03 13.14 0.02
CA GLY A 20 -11.23 12.80 -0.74
C GLY A 20 -12.46 12.64 0.13
N ASN A 21 -13.46 11.96 -0.44
CA ASN A 21 -14.76 11.78 0.17
C ASN A 21 -14.73 10.63 1.19
N PRO A 22 -14.87 10.92 2.49
CA PRO A 22 -14.80 9.85 3.51
C PRO A 22 -15.93 8.82 3.38
N ALA A 23 -17.01 9.16 2.70
CA ALA A 23 -18.12 8.23 2.46
C ALA A 23 -17.98 7.46 1.15
N GLY A 24 -16.95 7.78 0.34
CA GLY A 24 -16.72 7.11 -0.93
C GLY A 24 -16.04 5.77 -0.78
N ARG A 25 -16.03 5.00 -1.88
CA ARG A 25 -15.27 3.75 -1.90
C ARG A 25 -13.80 4.04 -1.67
N PRO A 26 -13.14 3.31 -0.77
CA PRO A 26 -11.72 3.51 -0.54
C PRO A 26 -10.88 3.00 -1.71
N ILE A 27 -9.84 3.77 -2.05
CA ILE A 27 -8.78 3.35 -2.95
C ILE A 27 -7.48 3.47 -2.17
N LEU A 28 -6.72 2.38 -2.08
CA LEU A 28 -5.41 2.36 -1.43
C LEU A 28 -4.34 2.28 -2.49
N PHE A 29 -3.51 3.31 -2.57
CA PHE A 29 -2.42 3.44 -3.55
C PHE A 29 -1.11 2.95 -2.96
N ILE A 30 -0.42 2.07 -3.68
CA ILE A 30 0.84 1.45 -3.27
C ILE A 30 1.91 1.77 -4.31
N HIS A 31 2.89 2.57 -3.91
CA HIS A 31 3.93 3.07 -4.82
C HIS A 31 4.95 2.00 -5.22
N GLY A 32 5.81 2.34 -6.18
CA GLY A 32 6.87 1.49 -6.64
C GLY A 32 8.12 1.54 -5.75
N PHE A 33 9.02 0.60 -5.98
CA PHE A 33 10.29 0.52 -5.28
C PHE A 33 11.09 1.81 -5.48
N THR A 34 11.72 2.29 -4.42
CA THR A 34 12.49 3.55 -4.35
C THR A 34 11.65 4.82 -4.50
N GLN A 35 10.33 4.70 -4.47
CA GLN A 35 9.41 5.84 -4.57
C GLN A 35 8.83 6.19 -3.20
N SER A 36 7.75 6.93 -3.20
CA SER A 36 7.04 7.34 -1.98
C SER A 36 5.60 7.71 -2.33
N ILE A 37 4.85 8.20 -1.33
CA ILE A 37 3.52 8.77 -1.53
C ILE A 37 3.50 9.79 -2.67
N LEU A 38 4.58 10.52 -2.88
CA LEU A 38 4.67 11.56 -3.92
C LEU A 38 4.39 11.01 -5.32
N ALA A 39 4.61 9.72 -5.55
CA ALA A 39 4.28 9.10 -6.84
C ALA A 39 2.80 9.21 -7.17
N TRP A 40 1.94 9.36 -6.18
CA TRP A 40 0.49 9.42 -6.33
C TRP A 40 -0.09 10.84 -6.22
N GLY A 41 0.76 11.86 -6.24
CA GLY A 41 0.34 13.25 -6.05
C GLY A 41 -0.76 13.67 -7.02
N LYS A 42 -0.65 13.30 -8.29
CA LYS A 42 -1.65 13.67 -9.29
C LYS A 42 -3.01 13.01 -9.03
N GLN A 43 -3.01 11.77 -8.58
CA GLN A 43 -4.25 11.05 -8.28
C GLN A 43 -4.90 11.60 -7.02
N ILE A 44 -4.11 11.85 -5.99
CA ILE A 44 -4.59 12.37 -4.70
C ILE A 44 -5.22 13.76 -4.87
N GLU A 45 -4.68 14.58 -5.77
CA GLU A 45 -5.17 15.93 -6.02
C GLU A 45 -6.21 15.99 -7.15
N SER A 46 -6.62 14.85 -7.69
CA SER A 46 -7.53 14.80 -8.82
C SER A 46 -9.01 14.82 -8.40
N ASP A 47 -9.89 14.87 -9.41
CA ASP A 47 -11.33 14.79 -9.22
C ASP A 47 -11.81 13.47 -8.65
N LEU A 48 -10.95 12.43 -8.61
CA LEU A 48 -11.25 11.19 -7.91
C LEU A 48 -11.66 11.44 -6.46
N ALA A 49 -11.09 12.48 -5.86
CA ALA A 49 -11.39 12.84 -4.47
C ALA A 49 -12.86 13.22 -4.24
N ASN A 50 -13.60 13.58 -5.30
CA ASN A 50 -15.02 13.90 -5.16
C ASN A 50 -15.86 12.68 -4.82
N ASP A 51 -15.50 11.52 -5.37
CA ASP A 51 -16.32 10.31 -5.27
C ASP A 51 -15.68 9.20 -4.45
N PHE A 52 -14.36 9.25 -4.27
CA PHE A 52 -13.61 8.18 -3.62
C PHE A 52 -12.85 8.67 -2.39
N ARG A 53 -12.68 7.77 -1.45
CA ARG A 53 -11.80 7.97 -0.30
C ARG A 53 -10.40 7.52 -0.72
N LEU A 54 -9.46 8.45 -0.84
CA LEU A 54 -8.14 8.20 -1.39
C LEU A 54 -7.13 8.07 -0.24
N VAL A 55 -6.46 6.93 -0.18
CA VAL A 55 -5.46 6.63 0.84
C VAL A 55 -4.17 6.21 0.14
N ALA A 56 -3.05 6.74 0.59
CA ALA A 56 -1.73 6.35 0.10
C ALA A 56 -0.79 6.23 1.29
N PHE A 57 0.23 5.39 1.17
CA PHE A 57 1.20 5.24 2.23
C PHE A 57 2.60 5.03 1.68
N ASP A 58 3.60 5.36 2.49
CA ASP A 58 4.98 5.03 2.19
C ASP A 58 5.23 3.58 2.60
N LEU A 59 5.68 2.77 1.67
CA LEU A 59 6.07 1.39 1.96
C LEU A 59 7.15 1.36 3.06
N ARG A 60 7.21 0.26 3.81
CA ARG A 60 8.32 0.06 4.75
C ARG A 60 9.65 0.31 4.05
N GLY A 61 10.55 0.95 4.74
CA GLY A 61 11.85 1.30 4.18
C GLY A 61 11.85 2.49 3.24
N HIS A 62 10.71 3.13 3.02
CA HIS A 62 10.55 4.23 2.07
C HIS A 62 9.96 5.47 2.72
N GLY A 63 10.21 6.62 2.11
CA GLY A 63 9.62 7.88 2.50
C GLY A 63 9.77 8.17 4.00
N ARG A 64 8.63 8.41 4.65
CA ARG A 64 8.57 8.71 6.09
C ARG A 64 8.17 7.51 6.94
N SER A 65 7.99 6.34 6.33
CA SER A 65 7.78 5.11 7.10
C SER A 65 9.09 4.64 7.72
N ASP A 66 8.98 3.80 8.75
CA ASP A 66 10.17 3.24 9.41
C ASP A 66 11.02 2.44 8.42
N LYS A 67 12.32 2.48 8.68
CA LYS A 67 13.32 1.80 7.85
C LYS A 67 14.06 0.77 8.69
N PRO A 68 13.40 -0.38 8.99
CA PRO A 68 14.09 -1.43 9.75
C PRO A 68 15.37 -1.86 9.04
N ARG A 69 16.38 -2.25 9.84
CA ARG A 69 17.68 -2.63 9.29
C ARG A 69 17.79 -4.11 9.00
N GLU A 70 16.92 -4.92 9.59
CA GLU A 70 16.93 -6.36 9.43
C GLU A 70 16.51 -6.73 8.01
N GLN A 71 17.31 -7.56 7.37
CA GLN A 71 17.05 -7.98 5.99
C GLN A 71 15.68 -8.68 5.87
N GLU A 72 15.31 -9.46 6.87
CA GLU A 72 14.05 -10.20 6.89
C GLU A 72 12.83 -9.29 6.81
N ALA A 73 12.97 -8.04 7.28
CA ALA A 73 11.88 -7.06 7.20
C ALA A 73 11.49 -6.77 5.75
N TYR A 74 12.34 -7.07 4.80
CA TYR A 74 12.13 -6.76 3.38
C TYR A 74 12.05 -8.01 2.50
N THR A 75 12.75 -9.07 2.85
CA THR A 75 12.83 -10.28 2.03
C THR A 75 11.67 -11.24 2.28
N GLU A 76 11.10 -11.21 3.48
CA GLU A 76 9.92 -12.00 3.80
C GLU A 76 8.67 -11.36 3.19
N THR A 77 7.73 -12.18 2.75
CA THR A 77 6.51 -11.68 2.10
C THR A 77 5.44 -11.24 3.08
N LYS A 78 5.34 -11.92 4.22
CA LYS A 78 4.28 -11.65 5.20
C LYS A 78 4.30 -10.23 5.77
N PRO A 79 5.44 -9.61 6.12
CA PRO A 79 5.44 -8.24 6.62
C PRO A 79 4.81 -7.23 5.68
N TRP A 80 5.02 -7.37 4.36
CA TRP A 80 4.40 -6.48 3.38
C TRP A 80 2.88 -6.65 3.37
N ALA A 81 2.41 -7.88 3.47
CA ALA A 81 0.98 -8.17 3.57
C ALA A 81 0.38 -7.61 4.87
N ASP A 82 1.09 -7.77 5.97
CA ASP A 82 0.67 -7.27 7.27
C ASP A 82 0.53 -5.75 7.27
N ASP A 83 1.40 -5.04 6.55
CA ASP A 83 1.34 -3.59 6.43
C ASP A 83 0.03 -3.16 5.77
N VAL A 84 -0.32 -3.78 4.65
CA VAL A 84 -1.57 -3.47 3.95
C VAL A 84 -2.76 -3.79 4.84
N ASN A 85 -2.75 -4.94 5.48
CA ASN A 85 -3.83 -5.33 6.39
C ASN A 85 -3.99 -4.36 7.55
N ALA A 86 -2.89 -3.88 8.11
CA ALA A 86 -2.92 -2.91 9.20
C ALA A 86 -3.56 -1.59 8.78
N ILE A 87 -3.31 -1.13 7.56
CA ILE A 87 -3.89 0.11 7.05
C ILE A 87 -5.39 -0.09 6.81
N ILE A 88 -5.77 -1.19 6.17
CA ILE A 88 -7.19 -1.48 5.92
C ILE A 88 -7.96 -1.52 7.24
N GLY A 89 -7.45 -2.23 8.24
CA GLY A 89 -8.09 -2.33 9.54
C GLY A 89 -8.03 -1.04 10.36
N GLY A 90 -6.88 -0.39 10.37
CA GLY A 90 -6.65 0.81 11.17
C GLY A 90 -7.49 2.00 10.74
N LEU A 91 -7.74 2.14 9.44
CA LEU A 91 -8.56 3.21 8.90
C LEU A 91 -10.00 2.78 8.59
N GLY A 92 -10.34 1.52 8.87
CA GLY A 92 -11.68 1.01 8.61
C GLY A 92 -12.06 1.07 7.14
N LEU A 93 -11.15 0.68 6.26
CA LEU A 93 -11.41 0.70 4.82
C LEU A 93 -12.27 -0.51 4.45
N GLU A 94 -13.53 -0.27 4.06
CA GLU A 94 -14.42 -1.35 3.65
C GLU A 94 -14.20 -1.68 2.19
N ARG A 95 -13.69 -2.89 1.95
CA ARG A 95 -13.46 -3.43 0.62
C ARG A 95 -12.80 -2.42 -0.31
N PRO A 96 -11.59 -1.95 0.02
CA PRO A 96 -10.90 -0.99 -0.82
C PRO A 96 -10.50 -1.60 -2.17
N ILE A 97 -10.34 -0.73 -3.17
CA ILE A 97 -9.64 -1.08 -4.40
C ILE A 97 -8.15 -0.84 -4.12
N LEU A 98 -7.32 -1.84 -4.37
CA LEU A 98 -5.88 -1.69 -4.22
C LEU A 98 -5.28 -1.33 -5.58
N VAL A 99 -4.54 -0.24 -5.63
CA VAL A 99 -3.88 0.21 -6.86
C VAL A 99 -2.38 0.19 -6.62
N GLY A 100 -1.66 -0.62 -7.39
CA GLY A 100 -0.21 -0.75 -7.25
C GLY A 100 0.53 -0.39 -8.52
N TRP A 101 1.63 0.35 -8.37
CA TRP A 101 2.49 0.72 -9.48
C TRP A 101 3.84 0.03 -9.34
N SER A 102 4.33 -0.61 -10.42
CA SER A 102 5.64 -1.25 -10.51
C SER A 102 5.84 -2.34 -9.45
N TYR A 103 6.42 -2.01 -8.30
CA TYR A 103 6.61 -2.94 -7.18
C TYR A 103 5.32 -3.15 -6.37
N GLY A 104 4.42 -2.17 -6.41
CA GLY A 104 3.16 -2.22 -5.67
C GLY A 104 2.35 -3.49 -5.91
N PRO A 105 2.24 -3.98 -7.16
CA PRO A 105 1.53 -5.24 -7.41
C PRO A 105 2.07 -6.43 -6.63
N LEU A 106 3.38 -6.51 -6.37
CA LEU A 106 3.94 -7.58 -5.55
C LEU A 106 3.41 -7.51 -4.12
N VAL A 107 3.27 -6.31 -3.58
CA VAL A 107 2.71 -6.10 -2.24
C VAL A 107 1.24 -6.52 -2.21
N ILE A 108 0.49 -6.19 -3.26
CA ILE A 108 -0.91 -6.60 -3.39
C ILE A 108 -1.01 -8.12 -3.42
N LEU A 109 -0.16 -8.78 -4.20
CA LEU A 109 -0.15 -10.24 -4.29
C LEU A 109 0.21 -10.87 -2.94
N ASP A 110 1.13 -10.29 -2.19
CA ASP A 110 1.44 -10.75 -0.85
C ASP A 110 0.22 -10.64 0.06
N TYR A 111 -0.48 -9.51 0.00
CA TYR A 111 -1.69 -9.32 0.79
C TYR A 111 -2.73 -10.41 0.47
N ILE A 112 -2.99 -10.65 -0.80
CA ILE A 112 -3.96 -11.67 -1.24
C ILE A 112 -3.53 -13.06 -0.77
N ARG A 113 -2.24 -13.35 -0.82
CA ARG A 113 -1.71 -14.65 -0.37
C ARG A 113 -2.04 -14.94 1.10
N TYR A 114 -1.90 -13.95 1.96
CA TYR A 114 -2.06 -14.15 3.41
C TYR A 114 -3.46 -13.84 3.92
N TYR A 115 -4.16 -12.92 3.26
CA TYR A 115 -5.46 -12.43 3.74
C TYR A 115 -6.62 -12.71 2.80
N GLY A 116 -6.34 -13.20 1.59
CA GLY A 116 -7.37 -13.52 0.61
C GLY A 116 -7.94 -12.29 -0.07
N GLU A 117 -9.04 -12.47 -0.79
CA GLU A 117 -9.66 -11.42 -1.62
C GLU A 117 -10.97 -10.89 -1.04
N ALA A 118 -11.46 -11.50 0.04
CA ALA A 118 -12.80 -11.17 0.56
C ALA A 118 -12.92 -9.73 1.04
N ASN A 119 -11.84 -9.14 1.53
CA ASN A 119 -11.84 -7.81 2.13
C ASN A 119 -11.44 -6.70 1.18
N ILE A 120 -11.26 -6.99 -0.11
CA ILE A 120 -10.97 -5.99 -1.13
C ILE A 120 -12.02 -6.05 -2.25
N ALA A 121 -12.27 -4.91 -2.90
CA ALA A 121 -13.21 -4.83 -4.01
C ALA A 121 -12.53 -5.20 -5.34
N GLY A 122 -11.23 -5.01 -5.43
CA GLY A 122 -10.48 -5.32 -6.62
C GLY A 122 -9.04 -4.85 -6.50
N ALA A 123 -8.26 -5.15 -7.53
CA ALA A 123 -6.86 -4.75 -7.61
C ALA A 123 -6.56 -4.25 -9.01
N HIS A 124 -5.82 -3.16 -9.11
CA HIS A 124 -5.41 -2.57 -10.37
C HIS A 124 -3.89 -2.45 -10.41
N PHE A 125 -3.27 -3.06 -11.40
CA PHE A 125 -1.82 -3.09 -11.55
C PHE A 125 -1.40 -2.12 -12.64
N VAL A 126 -0.60 -1.15 -12.30
CA VAL A 126 -0.10 -0.13 -13.23
C VAL A 126 1.37 -0.41 -13.50
N GLY A 127 1.73 -0.66 -14.77
CA GLY A 127 3.11 -0.92 -15.13
C GLY A 127 3.73 -2.09 -14.38
N ALA A 128 2.93 -3.16 -14.15
CA ALA A 128 3.39 -4.31 -13.40
C ALA A 128 4.54 -5.03 -14.10
N SER A 129 5.52 -5.48 -13.30
CA SER A 129 6.61 -6.28 -13.80
C SER A 129 6.14 -7.65 -14.27
N GLN A 130 6.93 -8.27 -15.13
CA GLN A 130 6.65 -9.61 -15.61
C GLN A 130 6.86 -10.66 -14.51
N SER A 131 6.47 -11.89 -14.81
CA SER A 131 6.44 -12.97 -13.85
C SER A 131 7.74 -13.21 -13.09
N SER A 132 8.89 -12.96 -13.71
CA SER A 132 10.18 -13.16 -13.04
C SER A 132 10.35 -12.23 -11.84
N ALA A 133 9.88 -11.01 -11.93
CA ALA A 133 9.94 -10.05 -10.83
C ALA A 133 8.95 -10.42 -9.72
N ALA A 134 7.84 -11.04 -10.08
CA ALA A 134 6.84 -11.48 -9.10
C ALA A 134 7.31 -12.66 -8.24
N ARG A 135 8.37 -13.35 -8.64
CA ARG A 135 8.88 -14.53 -7.92
C ARG A 135 9.89 -14.19 -6.84
N ARG A 136 10.48 -13.02 -6.91
CA ARG A 136 11.55 -12.62 -6.00
C ARG A 136 11.34 -11.20 -5.53
N ARG A 137 11.66 -10.99 -4.26
CA ARG A 137 11.79 -9.64 -3.75
C ARG A 137 13.25 -9.24 -3.78
N PRO A 138 13.55 -8.02 -4.21
CA PRO A 138 14.92 -7.53 -4.12
C PRO A 138 15.34 -7.37 -2.66
N ALA A 139 16.60 -7.58 -2.39
CA ALA A 139 17.18 -7.19 -1.12
C ALA A 139 17.25 -5.67 -1.08
N ILE A 140 16.87 -5.09 0.04
CA ILE A 140 16.88 -3.64 0.23
C ILE A 140 18.07 -3.22 1.08
#